data_c89964c8d06b84b9b1278df75de53bad
#
_entry.id   c89964c8d06b84b9b1278df75de53bad
#
_cell.length_a   1.000
_cell.length_b   1.000
_cell.length_c   1.000
_cell.angle_alpha   90.00
_cell.angle_beta   90.00
_cell.angle_gamma   90.00
#
_symmetry.space_group_name_H-M   'P 1'
#
loop_
_entity.id
_entity.type
_entity.pdbx_description
1 polymer ?
#
loop_
_entity_poly.entity_id
_entity_poly.type
_entity_poly.pdbx_seq_one_letter_code
_entity_poly.pdbx_strand_id
1 'polypeptide(L)'
;MDSMVSLFIRSIFIDNMIFAYFLGMCSYLAVSKSVKTSFGLGVAVTFVMIITVPFNFLINKYLLESGALKWISDYFLNVNLSFLSLIIFIAVVASIVQLLEMIIERFSMKLYNALGIFLPLIAVNCAILGGSLFMQEKNFPNVGYSLSYAAGSGIGWLIAIVVFAAVNERLKYSQIPEPLQGHGISYIITGLMGLGFMAFLGI
;
A
#
# COMPACT_ATOMS: atom_id res chain seq x y z
N MET A 1 3.58 -11.21 21.80
CA MET A 1 4.02 -11.36 20.40
C MET A 1 2.83 -11.93 19.63
N ASP A 2 2.22 -11.12 18.80
CA ASP A 2 1.09 -11.57 17.97
C ASP A 2 1.60 -12.68 17.03
N SER A 3 0.81 -13.73 16.85
CA SER A 3 1.15 -14.75 15.84
C SER A 3 1.15 -14.13 14.46
N MET A 4 1.96 -14.64 13.51
CA MET A 4 1.97 -14.12 12.12
C MET A 4 0.58 -14.07 11.50
N VAL A 5 -0.29 -15.05 11.86
CA VAL A 5 -1.68 -15.12 11.40
C VAL A 5 -2.52 -13.98 11.99
N SER A 6 -2.35 -13.68 13.28
CA SER A 6 -3.03 -12.57 13.93
C SER A 6 -2.65 -11.22 13.30
N LEU A 7 -1.35 -11.02 13.03
CA LEU A 7 -0.84 -9.82 12.35
C LEU A 7 -1.41 -9.71 10.93
N PHE A 8 -1.50 -10.81 10.19
CA PHE A 8 -2.05 -10.85 8.84
C PHE A 8 -3.52 -10.41 8.84
N ILE A 9 -4.36 -11.02 9.70
CA ILE A 9 -5.79 -10.70 9.79
C ILE A 9 -5.98 -9.25 10.26
N ARG A 10 -5.21 -8.82 11.25
CA ARG A 10 -5.24 -7.45 11.74
C ARG A 10 -4.92 -6.43 10.66
N SER A 11 -3.91 -6.71 9.83
CA SER A 11 -3.51 -5.83 8.72
C SER A 11 -4.56 -5.71 7.62
N ILE A 12 -5.41 -6.74 7.43
CA ILE A 12 -6.50 -6.70 6.45
C ILE A 12 -7.64 -5.80 6.92
N PHE A 13 -8.09 -5.97 8.18
CA PHE A 13 -9.33 -5.38 8.66
C PHE A 13 -9.10 -4.17 9.56
N ILE A 14 -8.21 -4.27 10.55
CA ILE A 14 -8.00 -3.24 11.58
C ILE A 14 -7.03 -2.16 11.08
N ASP A 15 -5.82 -2.57 10.71
CA ASP A 15 -4.77 -1.67 10.22
C ASP A 15 -4.87 -1.50 8.68
N ASN A 16 -6.11 -1.36 8.16
CA ASN A 16 -6.32 -1.20 6.72
C ASN A 16 -5.80 0.16 6.25
N MET A 17 -4.96 0.15 5.20
CA MET A 17 -4.29 1.36 4.70
C MET A 17 -5.26 2.45 4.24
N ILE A 18 -6.44 2.09 3.72
CA ILE A 18 -7.44 3.06 3.27
C ILE A 18 -8.31 3.53 4.44
N PHE A 19 -8.92 2.60 5.17
CA PHE A 19 -9.95 2.95 6.14
C PHE A 19 -9.39 3.46 7.47
N ALA A 20 -8.22 2.98 7.90
CA ALA A 20 -7.59 3.44 9.13
C ALA A 20 -6.68 4.66 8.93
N TYR A 21 -5.98 4.73 7.82
CA TYR A 21 -4.92 5.73 7.59
C TYR A 21 -5.15 6.64 6.40
N PHE A 22 -6.17 6.40 5.58
CA PHE A 22 -6.47 7.13 4.34
C PHE A 22 -5.31 7.16 3.34
N LEU A 23 -4.45 6.15 3.35
CA LEU A 23 -3.30 6.04 2.47
C LEU A 23 -3.66 5.37 1.14
N GLY A 24 -3.16 5.94 0.04
CA GLY A 24 -3.44 5.44 -1.30
C GLY A 24 -4.76 5.94 -1.89
N MET A 25 -5.35 7.01 -1.30
CA MET A 25 -6.61 7.61 -1.78
C MET A 25 -6.51 8.15 -3.20
N CYS A 26 -5.34 8.60 -3.65
CA CYS A 26 -5.14 9.11 -5.00
C CYS A 26 -5.45 8.06 -6.07
N SER A 27 -4.85 6.88 -5.96
CA SER A 27 -5.13 5.75 -6.87
C SER A 27 -6.49 5.12 -6.64
N TYR A 28 -6.95 5.06 -5.39
CA TYR A 28 -8.26 4.56 -4.99
C TYR A 28 -9.40 5.34 -5.66
N LEU A 29 -9.38 6.67 -5.62
CA LEU A 29 -10.40 7.53 -6.23
C LEU A 29 -10.29 7.58 -7.76
N ALA A 30 -9.06 7.62 -8.30
CA ALA A 30 -8.84 7.74 -9.74
C ALA A 30 -9.30 6.52 -10.52
N VAL A 31 -9.14 5.32 -9.96
CA VAL A 31 -9.31 4.05 -10.68
C VAL A 31 -10.61 3.32 -10.33
N SER A 32 -11.32 3.74 -9.30
CA SER A 32 -12.56 3.08 -8.80
C SER A 32 -13.81 3.25 -9.68
N LYS A 33 -13.65 3.58 -10.97
CA LYS A 33 -14.77 3.75 -11.91
C LYS A 33 -15.35 2.42 -12.40
N SER A 34 -14.61 1.32 -12.30
CA SER A 34 -14.98 -0.01 -12.76
C SER A 34 -14.36 -1.07 -11.86
N VAL A 35 -15.15 -2.07 -11.46
CA VAL A 35 -14.70 -3.18 -10.61
C VAL A 35 -13.55 -3.95 -11.25
N LYS A 36 -13.60 -4.19 -12.56
CA LYS A 36 -12.56 -4.94 -13.29
C LYS A 36 -11.20 -4.25 -13.23
N THR A 37 -11.18 -2.94 -13.44
CA THR A 37 -9.94 -2.14 -13.42
C THR A 37 -9.40 -2.02 -11.99
N SER A 38 -10.29 -1.83 -11.01
CA SER A 38 -9.94 -1.74 -9.60
C SER A 38 -9.35 -3.04 -9.07
N PHE A 39 -9.88 -4.19 -9.49
CA PHE A 39 -9.33 -5.49 -9.15
C PHE A 39 -7.92 -5.68 -9.72
N GLY A 40 -7.72 -5.33 -11.00
CA GLY A 40 -6.39 -5.40 -11.63
C GLY A 40 -5.35 -4.55 -10.92
N LEU A 41 -5.70 -3.30 -10.61
CA LEU A 41 -4.82 -2.40 -9.84
C LEU A 41 -4.56 -2.93 -8.43
N GLY A 42 -5.59 -3.43 -7.75
CA GLY A 42 -5.48 -3.98 -6.39
C GLY A 42 -4.51 -5.16 -6.32
N VAL A 43 -4.58 -6.08 -7.29
CA VAL A 43 -3.64 -7.21 -7.40
C VAL A 43 -2.22 -6.69 -7.65
N ALA A 44 -2.04 -5.71 -8.54
CA ALA A 44 -0.73 -5.15 -8.84
C ALA A 44 -0.12 -4.45 -7.61
N VAL A 45 -0.89 -3.64 -6.88
CA VAL A 45 -0.45 -2.99 -5.64
C VAL A 45 -0.07 -4.03 -4.58
N THR A 46 -0.89 -5.07 -4.40
CA THR A 46 -0.60 -6.16 -3.45
C THR A 46 0.72 -6.86 -3.80
N PHE A 47 0.93 -7.18 -5.08
CA PHE A 47 2.16 -7.80 -5.55
C PHE A 47 3.39 -6.92 -5.29
N VAL A 48 3.30 -5.63 -5.60
CA VAL A 48 4.38 -4.67 -5.34
C VAL A 48 4.65 -4.55 -3.84
N MET A 49 3.62 -4.48 -2.99
CA MET A 49 3.80 -4.43 -1.52
C MET A 49 4.52 -5.65 -0.97
N ILE A 50 4.18 -6.86 -1.45
CA ILE A 50 4.82 -8.11 -1.04
C ILE A 50 6.32 -8.12 -1.36
N ILE A 51 6.75 -7.43 -2.40
CA ILE A 51 8.17 -7.33 -2.77
C ILE A 51 8.84 -6.17 -2.04
N THR A 52 8.25 -4.98 -2.08
CA THR A 52 8.90 -3.74 -1.61
C THR A 52 9.03 -3.66 -0.10
N VAL A 53 8.00 -4.06 0.66
CA VAL A 53 8.03 -3.92 2.13
C VAL A 53 9.09 -4.82 2.77
N PRO A 54 9.22 -6.13 2.44
CA PRO A 54 10.32 -6.95 2.96
C PRO A 54 11.69 -6.48 2.47
N PHE A 55 11.78 -5.95 1.24
CA PHE A 55 13.03 -5.40 0.72
C PHE A 55 13.45 -4.15 1.50
N ASN A 56 12.52 -3.25 1.76
CA ASN A 56 12.74 -2.09 2.62
C ASN A 56 13.08 -2.48 4.06
N PHE A 57 12.52 -3.59 4.58
CA PHE A 57 12.90 -4.15 5.88
C PHE A 57 14.38 -4.55 5.91
N LEU A 58 14.86 -5.22 4.87
CA LEU A 58 16.28 -5.59 4.78
C LEU A 58 17.18 -4.34 4.72
N ILE A 59 16.81 -3.35 3.92
CA ILE A 59 17.55 -2.09 3.83
C ILE A 59 17.56 -1.38 5.20
N ASN A 60 16.41 -1.29 5.86
CA ASN A 60 16.31 -0.67 7.19
C ASN A 60 17.24 -1.37 8.17
N LYS A 61 17.21 -2.69 8.22
CA LYS A 61 18.00 -3.48 9.16
C LYS A 61 19.50 -3.46 8.87
N TYR A 62 19.92 -3.43 7.60
CA TYR A 62 21.33 -3.53 7.22
C TYR A 62 22.00 -2.21 6.92
N LEU A 63 21.25 -1.13 6.63
CA LEU A 63 21.81 0.17 6.28
C LEU A 63 21.41 1.30 7.24
N LEU A 64 20.15 1.32 7.72
CA LEU A 64 19.60 2.48 8.43
C LEU A 64 19.65 2.34 9.96
N GLU A 65 19.65 1.11 10.47
CA GLU A 65 19.67 0.87 11.90
C GLU A 65 21.01 1.34 12.50
N SER A 66 20.94 1.95 13.67
CA SER A 66 22.13 2.45 14.37
C SER A 66 23.12 1.30 14.61
N GLY A 67 24.34 1.42 14.07
CA GLY A 67 25.38 0.38 14.12
C GLY A 67 25.37 -0.60 12.93
N ALA A 68 24.46 -0.47 11.97
CA ALA A 68 24.46 -1.30 10.77
C ALA A 68 25.72 -1.13 9.90
N LEU A 69 26.29 0.09 9.88
CA LEU A 69 27.51 0.42 9.14
C LEU A 69 28.82 0.07 9.87
N LYS A 70 28.76 -0.67 10.97
CA LYS A 70 29.93 -1.09 11.75
C LYS A 70 31.02 -1.78 10.92
N TRP A 71 30.64 -2.44 9.84
CA TRP A 71 31.55 -3.15 8.95
C TRP A 71 32.32 -2.25 7.97
N ILE A 72 31.93 -0.97 7.84
CA ILE A 72 32.59 0.01 6.96
C ILE A 72 33.56 0.88 7.76
N SER A 73 33.13 1.42 8.93
CA SER A 73 33.99 2.22 9.79
C SER A 73 33.37 2.45 11.15
N ASP A 74 34.17 2.39 12.22
CA ASP A 74 33.77 2.70 13.61
C ASP A 74 33.33 4.16 13.82
N TYR A 75 33.63 5.05 12.89
CA TYR A 75 33.23 6.46 12.94
C TYR A 75 31.70 6.68 12.78
N PHE A 76 31.01 5.73 12.17
CA PHE A 76 29.56 5.80 11.89
C PHE A 76 28.68 5.20 13.00
N LEU A 77 29.24 4.77 14.13
CA LEU A 77 28.52 4.15 15.24
C LEU A 77 27.41 5.02 15.84
N ASN A 78 27.56 6.36 15.78
CA ASN A 78 26.65 7.31 16.40
C ASN A 78 25.78 8.09 15.41
N VAL A 79 25.83 7.75 14.12
CA VAL A 79 25.04 8.44 13.08
C VAL A 79 23.71 7.71 12.89
N ASN A 80 22.62 8.32 13.36
CA ASN A 80 21.27 7.84 13.09
C ASN A 80 20.80 8.33 11.73
N LEU A 81 20.77 7.42 10.75
CA LEU A 81 20.28 7.70 9.39
C LEU A 81 18.74 7.51 9.27
N SER A 82 18.04 7.33 10.38
CA SER A 82 16.59 7.08 10.37
C SER A 82 15.77 8.20 9.71
N PHE A 83 16.27 9.44 9.70
CA PHE A 83 15.57 10.54 9.03
C PHE A 83 15.63 10.43 7.49
N LEU A 84 16.64 9.72 6.97
CA LEU A 84 16.77 9.45 5.53
C LEU A 84 15.90 8.26 5.07
N SER A 85 15.30 7.52 5.99
CA SER A 85 14.50 6.33 5.67
C SER A 85 13.38 6.62 4.68
N LEU A 86 12.69 7.75 4.84
CA LEU A 86 11.63 8.17 3.94
C LEU A 86 12.13 8.31 2.49
N ILE A 87 13.25 9.00 2.28
CA ILE A 87 13.82 9.23 0.95
C ILE A 87 14.29 7.92 0.33
N ILE A 88 14.95 7.08 1.11
CA ILE A 88 15.46 5.78 0.67
C ILE A 88 14.29 4.86 0.30
N PHE A 89 13.24 4.79 1.11
CA PHE A 89 12.08 3.95 0.80
C PHE A 89 11.35 4.41 -0.47
N ILE A 90 11.19 5.72 -0.68
CA ILE A 90 10.62 6.24 -1.93
C ILE A 90 11.48 5.84 -3.13
N ALA A 91 12.79 6.02 -3.03
CA ALA A 91 13.71 5.67 -4.11
C ALA A 91 13.69 4.17 -4.43
N VAL A 92 13.64 3.32 -3.40
CA VAL A 92 13.55 1.86 -3.55
C VAL A 92 12.23 1.44 -4.18
N VAL A 93 11.11 1.97 -3.69
CA VAL A 93 9.78 1.68 -4.26
C VAL A 93 9.73 2.08 -5.73
N ALA A 94 10.18 3.30 -6.07
CA ALA A 94 10.22 3.78 -7.45
C ALA A 94 11.11 2.89 -8.34
N SER A 95 12.29 2.49 -7.85
CA SER A 95 13.21 1.63 -8.60
C SER A 95 12.62 0.24 -8.86
N ILE A 96 11.98 -0.38 -7.86
CA ILE A 96 11.36 -1.70 -7.99
C ILE A 96 10.18 -1.64 -8.97
N VAL A 97 9.34 -0.61 -8.87
CA VAL A 97 8.19 -0.45 -9.77
C VAL A 97 8.67 -0.20 -11.20
N GLN A 98 9.72 0.60 -11.41
CA GLN A 98 10.32 0.83 -12.73
C GLN A 98 10.88 -0.46 -13.34
N LEU A 99 11.56 -1.29 -12.53
CA LEU A 99 12.02 -2.62 -12.96
C LEU A 99 10.85 -3.52 -13.35
N LEU A 100 9.79 -3.54 -12.55
CA LEU A 100 8.56 -4.29 -12.85
C LEU A 100 7.91 -3.83 -14.16
N GLU A 101 7.86 -2.51 -14.39
CA GLU A 101 7.33 -1.93 -15.62
C GLU A 101 8.09 -2.43 -16.84
N MET A 102 9.42 -2.36 -16.82
CA MET A 102 10.28 -2.87 -17.92
C MET A 102 10.11 -4.37 -18.14
N ILE A 103 9.93 -5.15 -17.07
CA ILE A 103 9.71 -6.59 -17.16
C ILE A 103 8.34 -6.88 -17.80
N ILE A 104 7.28 -6.21 -17.34
CA ILE A 104 5.91 -6.40 -17.86
C ILE A 104 5.83 -5.97 -19.34
N GLU A 105 6.45 -4.86 -19.71
CA GLU A 105 6.54 -4.39 -21.10
C GLU A 105 7.18 -5.46 -22.01
N ARG A 106 8.25 -6.08 -21.54
CA ARG A 106 9.00 -7.10 -22.31
C ARG A 106 8.24 -8.41 -22.46
N PHE A 107 7.53 -8.86 -21.41
CA PHE A 107 6.90 -10.19 -21.39
C PHE A 107 5.46 -10.20 -21.85
N SER A 108 4.70 -9.13 -21.63
CA SER A 108 3.26 -9.10 -21.94
C SER A 108 2.76 -7.71 -22.32
N MET A 109 2.80 -7.40 -23.60
CA MET A 109 2.26 -6.15 -24.14
C MET A 109 0.75 -5.97 -23.88
N LYS A 110 -0.01 -7.07 -23.78
CA LYS A 110 -1.43 -7.01 -23.42
C LYS A 110 -1.65 -6.56 -21.99
N LEU A 111 -0.83 -7.04 -21.05
CA LEU A 111 -0.89 -6.67 -19.65
C LEU A 111 -0.36 -5.24 -19.47
N TYR A 112 0.70 -4.86 -20.17
CA TYR A 112 1.23 -3.51 -20.18
C TYR A 112 0.18 -2.49 -20.64
N ASN A 113 -0.52 -2.75 -21.75
CA ASN A 113 -1.58 -1.86 -22.24
C ASN A 113 -2.79 -1.76 -21.28
N ALA A 114 -3.07 -2.82 -20.50
CA ALA A 114 -4.12 -2.81 -19.50
C ALA A 114 -3.71 -2.07 -18.21
N LEU A 115 -2.46 -2.17 -17.80
CA LEU A 115 -1.91 -1.62 -16.56
C LEU A 115 -1.07 -0.34 -16.78
N GLY A 116 -0.64 -0.05 -18.01
CA GLY A 116 0.36 0.96 -18.31
C GLY A 116 0.01 2.38 -17.86
N ILE A 117 -1.29 2.74 -17.85
CA ILE A 117 -1.75 4.03 -17.31
C ILE A 117 -1.66 4.06 -15.77
N PHE A 118 -1.70 2.88 -15.12
CA PHE A 118 -1.73 2.77 -13.66
C PHE A 118 -0.37 2.52 -13.03
N LEU A 119 0.63 2.11 -13.80
CA LEU A 119 1.98 1.84 -13.31
C LEU A 119 2.64 3.06 -12.63
N PRO A 120 2.59 4.27 -13.19
CA PRO A 120 3.08 5.46 -12.49
C PRO A 120 2.32 5.74 -11.19
N LEU A 121 1.00 5.44 -11.14
CA LEU A 121 0.19 5.57 -9.93
C LEU A 121 0.56 4.55 -8.85
N ILE A 122 1.10 3.40 -9.22
CA ILE A 122 1.61 2.40 -8.28
C ILE A 122 2.94 2.88 -7.69
N ALA A 123 3.84 3.45 -8.50
CA ALA A 123 5.15 3.94 -8.05
C ALA A 123 5.04 5.03 -6.96
N VAL A 124 4.07 5.94 -7.10
CA VAL A 124 3.84 7.02 -6.13
C VAL A 124 2.69 6.71 -5.16
N ASN A 125 2.32 5.44 -5.00
CA ASN A 125 1.21 5.06 -4.12
C ASN A 125 1.59 5.18 -2.65
N CYS A 126 0.89 6.09 -1.95
CA CYS A 126 1.11 6.36 -0.53
C CYS A 126 0.88 5.12 0.36
N ALA A 127 0.07 4.15 -0.06
CA ALA A 127 -0.15 2.92 0.71
C ALA A 127 1.11 2.03 0.74
N ILE A 128 1.86 1.95 -0.36
CA ILE A 128 3.10 1.18 -0.43
C ILE A 128 4.20 1.83 0.43
N LEU A 129 4.32 3.15 0.32
CA LEU A 129 5.23 3.92 1.16
C LEU A 129 4.84 3.82 2.65
N GLY A 130 3.55 4.00 2.95
CA GLY A 130 3.01 3.87 4.30
C GLY A 130 3.26 2.49 4.90
N GLY A 131 3.08 1.43 4.11
CA GLY A 131 3.42 0.07 4.53
C GLY A 131 4.88 -0.10 4.93
N SER A 132 5.80 0.54 4.19
CA SER A 132 7.24 0.54 4.52
C SER A 132 7.56 1.34 5.79
N LEU A 133 6.90 2.49 5.99
CA LEU A 133 7.07 3.31 7.19
C LEU A 133 6.51 2.64 8.46
N PHE A 134 5.30 2.08 8.37
CA PHE A 134 4.72 1.34 9.51
C PHE A 134 5.50 0.06 9.82
N MET A 135 6.09 -0.60 8.83
CA MET A 135 7.01 -1.72 9.05
C MET A 135 8.22 -1.27 9.88
N GLN A 136 8.78 -0.10 9.59
CA GLN A 136 9.88 0.47 10.36
C GLN A 136 9.46 0.83 11.79
N GLU A 137 8.28 1.47 11.96
CA GLU A 137 7.74 1.86 13.26
C GLU A 137 7.46 0.65 14.17
N LYS A 138 6.86 -0.41 13.60
CA LYS A 138 6.53 -1.65 14.32
C LYS A 138 7.73 -2.52 14.67
N ASN A 139 8.91 -2.24 14.14
CA ASN A 139 10.17 -2.95 14.43
C ASN A 139 10.03 -4.49 14.43
N PHE A 140 9.63 -5.05 13.30
CA PHE A 140 9.41 -6.50 13.21
C PHE A 140 10.70 -7.31 13.47
N PRO A 141 10.62 -8.44 14.20
CA PRO A 141 11.79 -9.23 14.55
C PRO A 141 12.39 -9.97 13.34
N ASN A 142 11.55 -10.34 12.37
CA ASN A 142 11.95 -11.16 11.22
C ASN A 142 11.28 -10.72 9.93
N VAL A 143 11.92 -11.02 8.79
CA VAL A 143 11.38 -10.79 7.44
C VAL A 143 10.01 -11.45 7.25
N GLY A 144 9.73 -12.59 7.89
CA GLY A 144 8.46 -13.29 7.83
C GLY A 144 7.27 -12.44 8.34
N TYR A 145 7.47 -11.68 9.41
CA TYR A 145 6.46 -10.74 9.92
C TYR A 145 6.23 -9.59 8.95
N SER A 146 7.28 -9.05 8.36
CA SER A 146 7.20 -8.02 7.33
C SER A 146 6.43 -8.51 6.10
N LEU A 147 6.68 -9.75 5.66
CA LEU A 147 5.97 -10.37 4.54
C LEU A 147 4.48 -10.58 4.85
N SER A 148 4.15 -11.11 6.04
CA SER A 148 2.76 -11.30 6.49
C SER A 148 2.02 -9.96 6.56
N TYR A 149 2.67 -8.93 7.08
CA TYR A 149 2.12 -7.58 7.14
C TYR A 149 1.90 -6.98 5.75
N ALA A 150 2.86 -7.12 4.84
CA ALA A 150 2.75 -6.63 3.46
C ALA A 150 1.62 -7.31 2.70
N ALA A 151 1.51 -8.63 2.81
CA ALA A 151 0.44 -9.39 2.18
C ALA A 151 -0.95 -9.00 2.77
N GLY A 152 -1.06 -8.89 4.08
CA GLY A 152 -2.29 -8.47 4.75
C GLY A 152 -2.72 -7.05 4.34
N SER A 153 -1.81 -6.09 4.38
CA SER A 153 -2.07 -4.71 4.00
C SER A 153 -2.43 -4.56 2.52
N GLY A 154 -1.77 -5.31 1.63
CA GLY A 154 -2.08 -5.33 0.20
C GLY A 154 -3.47 -5.90 -0.09
N ILE A 155 -3.82 -7.04 0.53
CA ILE A 155 -5.14 -7.65 0.41
C ILE A 155 -6.21 -6.73 1.01
N GLY A 156 -5.97 -6.10 2.14
CA GLY A 156 -6.87 -5.12 2.74
C GLY A 156 -7.14 -3.94 1.81
N TRP A 157 -6.10 -3.42 1.16
CA TRP A 157 -6.21 -2.35 0.16
C TRP A 157 -6.99 -2.81 -1.09
N LEU A 158 -6.75 -4.03 -1.58
CA LEU A 158 -7.48 -4.64 -2.70
C LEU A 158 -8.97 -4.77 -2.38
N ILE A 159 -9.32 -5.31 -1.22
CA ILE A 159 -10.72 -5.44 -0.80
C ILE A 159 -11.40 -4.07 -0.77
N ALA A 160 -10.75 -3.08 -0.17
CA ALA A 160 -11.29 -1.73 -0.04
C ALA A 160 -11.60 -1.10 -1.41
N ILE A 161 -10.66 -1.16 -2.38
CA ILE A 161 -10.86 -0.56 -3.70
C ILE A 161 -11.93 -1.30 -4.52
N VAL A 162 -12.00 -2.62 -4.42
CA VAL A 162 -13.01 -3.41 -5.14
C VAL A 162 -14.41 -3.16 -4.62
N VAL A 163 -14.58 -3.13 -3.30
CA VAL A 163 -15.87 -2.83 -2.67
C VAL A 163 -16.31 -1.40 -3.02
N PHE A 164 -15.42 -0.44 -2.95
CA PHE A 164 -15.73 0.94 -3.33
C PHE A 164 -16.09 1.07 -4.82
N ALA A 165 -15.37 0.39 -5.71
CA ALA A 165 -15.72 0.39 -7.13
C ALA A 165 -17.10 -0.22 -7.39
N ALA A 166 -17.46 -1.29 -6.68
CA ALA A 166 -18.80 -1.89 -6.77
C ALA A 166 -19.90 -0.93 -6.30
N VAL A 167 -19.64 -0.17 -5.22
CA VAL A 167 -20.55 0.87 -4.75
C VAL A 167 -20.66 2.00 -5.79
N ASN A 168 -19.53 2.45 -6.35
CA ASN A 168 -19.51 3.49 -7.38
C ASN A 168 -20.28 3.08 -8.64
N GLU A 169 -20.18 1.83 -9.08
CA GLU A 169 -20.96 1.35 -10.21
C GLU A 169 -22.47 1.41 -9.93
N ARG A 170 -22.90 1.10 -8.72
CA ARG A 170 -24.31 1.20 -8.31
C ARG A 170 -24.79 2.64 -8.22
N LEU A 171 -23.94 3.55 -7.77
CA LEU A 171 -24.28 4.98 -7.64
C LEU A 171 -24.53 5.68 -8.96
N LYS A 172 -24.01 5.17 -10.08
CA LYS A 172 -24.31 5.71 -11.42
C LYS A 172 -25.80 5.68 -11.78
N TYR A 173 -26.55 4.79 -11.14
CA TYR A 173 -28.01 4.67 -11.34
C TYR A 173 -28.84 5.43 -10.28
N SER A 174 -28.18 6.11 -9.33
CA SER A 174 -28.85 6.87 -8.27
C SER A 174 -28.94 8.36 -8.62
N GLN A 175 -30.02 9.01 -8.19
CA GLN A 175 -30.19 10.46 -8.32
C GLN A 175 -29.42 11.18 -7.22
N ILE A 176 -28.19 11.61 -7.52
CA ILE A 176 -27.33 12.34 -6.60
C ILE A 176 -27.50 13.84 -6.87
N PRO A 177 -27.70 14.69 -5.84
CA PRO A 177 -27.72 16.16 -5.99
C PRO A 177 -26.44 16.66 -6.67
N GLU A 178 -26.57 17.62 -7.59
CA GLU A 178 -25.45 18.17 -8.36
C GLU A 178 -24.22 18.60 -7.55
N PRO A 179 -24.35 19.23 -6.35
CA PRO A 179 -23.20 19.64 -5.55
C PRO A 179 -22.37 18.46 -4.99
N LEU A 180 -22.97 17.27 -4.88
CA LEU A 180 -22.33 16.06 -4.33
C LEU A 180 -21.80 15.13 -5.42
N GLN A 181 -22.10 15.39 -6.68
CA GLN A 181 -21.63 14.56 -7.78
C GLN A 181 -20.10 14.60 -7.90
N GLY A 182 -19.50 13.45 -8.20
CA GLY A 182 -18.05 13.29 -8.38
C GLY A 182 -17.33 12.95 -7.09
N HIS A 183 -16.33 13.74 -6.72
CA HIS A 183 -15.46 13.43 -5.57
C HIS A 183 -16.18 13.56 -4.22
N GLY A 184 -17.17 14.44 -4.09
CA GLY A 184 -17.90 14.64 -2.84
C GLY A 184 -18.55 13.37 -2.32
N ILE A 185 -19.33 12.69 -3.16
CA ILE A 185 -20.00 11.45 -2.78
C ILE A 185 -18.97 10.33 -2.50
N SER A 186 -17.86 10.32 -3.24
CA SER A 186 -16.80 9.32 -3.06
C SER A 186 -16.15 9.40 -1.67
N TYR A 187 -15.90 10.61 -1.16
CA TYR A 187 -15.38 10.82 0.18
C TYR A 187 -16.39 10.43 1.27
N ILE A 188 -17.67 10.77 1.09
CA ILE A 188 -18.74 10.41 2.04
C ILE A 188 -18.84 8.89 2.14
N ILE A 189 -18.86 8.18 1.02
CA ILE A 189 -18.95 6.73 0.98
C ILE A 189 -17.72 6.10 1.63
N THR A 190 -16.53 6.60 1.32
CA THR A 190 -15.31 6.08 1.93
C THR A 190 -15.33 6.26 3.44
N GLY A 191 -15.82 7.41 3.93
CA GLY A 191 -16.01 7.63 5.36
C GLY A 191 -17.02 6.67 6.00
N LEU A 192 -18.16 6.44 5.35
CA LEU A 192 -19.17 5.48 5.81
C LEU A 192 -18.62 4.04 5.81
N MET A 193 -17.87 3.67 4.79
CA MET A 193 -17.19 2.36 4.74
C MET A 193 -16.15 2.24 5.87
N GLY A 194 -15.40 3.30 6.15
CA GLY A 194 -14.47 3.36 7.27
C GLY A 194 -15.16 3.12 8.61
N LEU A 195 -16.30 3.79 8.85
CA LEU A 195 -17.12 3.54 10.05
C LEU A 195 -17.61 2.09 10.13
N GLY A 196 -18.01 1.49 9.00
CA GLY A 196 -18.39 0.08 8.94
C GLY A 196 -17.23 -0.86 9.29
N PHE A 197 -16.01 -0.54 8.85
CA PHE A 197 -14.81 -1.31 9.21
C PHE A 197 -14.39 -1.14 10.67
N MET A 198 -14.68 0.01 11.29
CA MET A 198 -14.43 0.21 12.72
C MET A 198 -15.25 -0.73 13.61
N ALA A 199 -16.37 -1.26 13.12
CA ALA A 199 -17.12 -2.28 13.84
C ALA A 199 -16.31 -3.56 14.12
N PHE A 200 -15.30 -3.87 13.29
CA PHE A 200 -14.38 -4.99 13.53
C PHE A 200 -13.35 -4.69 14.64
N LEU A 201 -13.21 -3.45 15.06
CA LEU A 201 -12.37 -3.05 16.20
C LEU A 201 -13.03 -3.36 17.57
N GLY A 202 -14.31 -3.74 17.58
CA GLY A 202 -15.02 -4.07 18.82
C GLY A 202 -15.42 -2.84 19.64
N ILE A 203 -15.63 -1.69 18.99
CA ILE A 203 -16.19 -0.47 19.59
C ILE A 203 -17.66 -0.36 19.21
#